data_b2be06aa2b6b9c6c5be5688e599d43ba
#
_entry.id   b2be06aa2b6b9c6c5be5688e599d43ba
#
_cell.length_a   1.000
_cell.length_b   1.000
_cell.length_c   1.000
_cell.angle_alpha   90.00
_cell.angle_beta   90.00
_cell.angle_gamma   90.00
#
_symmetry.space_group_name_H-M   'P 1'
#
loop_
_entity.id
_entity.type
_entity.pdbx_description
1 polymer ?
#
loop_
_entity_poly.entity_id
_entity_poly.type
_entity_poly.pdbx_seq_one_letter_code
_entity_poly.pdbx_strand_id
1 'polypeptide(L)'
;MTKQTRCHRETGDRKSGGIFEMSNRIYLVTGAAGFLGSNICLQLLEKGEKVRALVLPNDKSVKYIPKDVEICLGDLCDEKSLCEFFDIPEGMTSVVIHCASMVTVDPAYSEKLMAVNVTGTRNIITKCLAHPECEKMVYVSSTGAIPELPMGTKIKEVSKFEPNDPTKVVGAYSQSKAKASQMVMDSVNVMGLKACIVHPSGILGPNDHAVGETTHTLIDIIKGEMPIGMQGSFNLCDVRDLAAGCIAAVDKGRIGEAYILANEPVTLKEMCEMLHEECNCQKIKFYLPLGLADKIARTLEKKAEKKGEKPMMTTFSVYNLARNNEFDYSKAKEELGYTTRSYKETIHDEVEWLKQEGLI
;
A
#
# COMPACT_ATOMS: atom_id res chain seq x y z
N MET A 1 75.96 0.85 -31.94
CA MET A 1 75.07 -0.12 -31.27
C MET A 1 74.23 0.67 -30.28
N THR A 2 73.06 1.11 -30.69
CA THR A 2 72.16 1.92 -29.88
C THR A 2 70.80 1.23 -29.83
N LYS A 3 70.41 0.73 -28.67
CA LYS A 3 69.11 0.08 -28.40
C LYS A 3 68.04 1.16 -28.27
N GLN A 4 67.05 1.14 -29.14
CA GLN A 4 65.82 1.88 -29.03
C GLN A 4 64.87 1.14 -28.09
N THR A 5 64.47 1.76 -26.99
CA THR A 5 63.43 1.30 -26.06
C THR A 5 62.08 1.85 -26.53
N ARG A 6 61.18 0.93 -26.90
CA ARG A 6 59.78 1.24 -27.29
C ARG A 6 58.96 1.43 -26.03
N CYS A 7 58.39 2.62 -25.86
CA CYS A 7 57.41 2.96 -24.82
C CYS A 7 56.03 2.48 -25.28
N HIS A 8 55.43 1.53 -24.58
CA HIS A 8 54.02 1.15 -24.77
C HIS A 8 53.13 2.16 -24.05
N ARG A 9 52.29 2.86 -24.80
CA ARG A 9 51.17 3.64 -24.30
C ARG A 9 50.04 2.65 -23.97
N GLU A 10 49.70 2.50 -22.72
CA GLU A 10 48.46 1.91 -22.26
C GLU A 10 47.31 2.87 -22.60
N THR A 11 46.41 2.42 -23.47
CA THR A 11 45.14 3.07 -23.77
C THR A 11 44.20 2.78 -22.64
N GLY A 12 44.01 3.74 -21.73
CA GLY A 12 43.00 3.67 -20.67
C GLY A 12 41.60 3.58 -21.27
N ASP A 13 40.91 2.49 -20.93
CA ASP A 13 39.51 2.27 -21.22
C ASP A 13 38.68 3.39 -20.54
N ARG A 14 38.18 4.30 -21.35
CA ARG A 14 37.12 5.21 -20.88
C ARG A 14 35.84 4.42 -20.79
N LYS A 15 35.45 4.09 -19.56
CA LYS A 15 34.09 3.65 -19.25
C LYS A 15 33.12 4.65 -19.85
N SER A 16 32.39 4.22 -20.87
CA SER A 16 31.27 4.96 -21.45
C SER A 16 30.23 5.17 -20.34
N GLY A 17 30.14 6.39 -19.85
CA GLY A 17 29.00 6.84 -19.07
C GLY A 17 27.75 6.71 -19.96
N GLY A 18 26.89 5.76 -19.67
CA GLY A 18 25.60 5.65 -20.32
C GLY A 18 24.86 6.97 -20.14
N ILE A 19 24.53 7.61 -21.24
CA ILE A 19 23.57 8.71 -21.26
C ILE A 19 22.26 8.02 -20.91
N PHE A 20 21.80 8.18 -19.67
CA PHE A 20 20.41 7.85 -19.33
C PHE A 20 19.55 8.80 -20.18
N GLU A 21 18.92 8.30 -21.24
CA GLU A 21 17.82 9.02 -21.86
C GLU A 21 16.80 9.28 -20.76
N MET A 22 16.63 10.55 -20.38
CA MET A 22 15.63 10.95 -19.39
C MET A 22 14.27 10.54 -19.94
N SER A 23 13.54 9.76 -19.18
CA SER A 23 12.17 9.34 -19.49
C SER A 23 11.33 10.58 -19.83
N ASN A 24 10.63 10.54 -20.95
CA ASN A 24 9.70 11.62 -21.34
C ASN A 24 8.36 11.50 -20.60
N ARG A 25 8.34 10.76 -19.49
CA ARG A 25 7.19 10.44 -18.67
C ARG A 25 7.32 11.09 -17.30
N ILE A 26 6.18 11.53 -16.74
CA ILE A 26 6.05 11.94 -15.33
C ILE A 26 5.10 11.03 -14.60
N TYR A 27 5.48 10.64 -13.39
CA TYR A 27 4.64 9.83 -12.50
C TYR A 27 3.84 10.76 -11.58
N LEU A 28 2.52 10.73 -11.72
CA LEU A 28 1.56 11.47 -10.91
C LEU A 28 1.11 10.57 -9.76
N VAL A 29 1.59 10.83 -8.54
CA VAL A 29 1.34 9.98 -7.38
C VAL A 29 0.40 10.69 -6.42
N THR A 30 -0.79 10.13 -6.17
CA THR A 30 -1.67 10.58 -5.10
C THR A 30 -1.41 9.78 -3.83
N GLY A 31 -1.58 10.40 -2.66
CA GLY A 31 -1.25 9.74 -1.40
C GLY A 31 0.26 9.56 -1.16
N ALA A 32 1.08 10.39 -1.80
CA ALA A 32 2.53 10.34 -1.75
C ALA A 32 3.13 10.58 -0.36
N ALA A 33 2.41 11.28 0.52
CA ALA A 33 2.80 11.47 1.92
C ALA A 33 2.45 10.30 2.84
N GLY A 34 1.70 9.29 2.33
CA GLY A 34 1.34 8.08 3.07
C GLY A 34 2.40 6.99 2.98
N PHE A 35 2.22 5.92 3.76
CA PHE A 35 3.18 4.83 3.91
C PHE A 35 3.59 4.20 2.56
N LEU A 36 2.65 3.72 1.76
CA LEU A 36 2.95 3.12 0.45
C LEU A 36 3.39 4.17 -0.57
N GLY A 37 2.72 5.33 -0.60
CA GLY A 37 2.98 6.37 -1.60
C GLY A 37 4.39 6.98 -1.47
N SER A 38 4.89 7.19 -0.26
CA SER A 38 6.26 7.69 -0.04
C SER A 38 7.33 6.69 -0.52
N ASN A 39 7.12 5.40 -0.28
CA ASN A 39 8.00 4.34 -0.78
C ASN A 39 7.95 4.20 -2.32
N ILE A 40 6.79 4.43 -2.96
CA ILE A 40 6.69 4.51 -4.42
C ILE A 40 7.50 5.70 -4.95
N CYS A 41 7.33 6.89 -4.36
CA CYS A 41 8.08 8.07 -4.75
C CYS A 41 9.60 7.85 -4.62
N LEU A 42 10.04 7.26 -3.51
CA LEU A 42 11.45 6.97 -3.28
C LEU A 42 12.03 6.04 -4.37
N GLN A 43 11.36 4.92 -4.64
CA GLN A 43 11.82 3.97 -5.66
C GLN A 43 11.78 4.52 -7.08
N LEU A 44 10.84 5.42 -7.40
CA LEU A 44 10.79 6.09 -8.70
C LEU A 44 11.97 7.05 -8.86
N LEU A 45 12.30 7.83 -7.83
CA LEU A 45 13.47 8.72 -7.84
C LEU A 45 14.79 7.94 -7.96
N GLU A 46 14.92 6.80 -7.26
CA GLU A 46 16.09 5.90 -7.39
C GLU A 46 16.27 5.39 -8.82
N LYS A 47 15.19 5.27 -9.60
CA LYS A 47 15.20 4.92 -11.02
C LYS A 47 15.44 6.12 -11.95
N GLY A 48 15.57 7.33 -11.39
CA GLY A 48 15.74 8.56 -12.17
C GLY A 48 14.47 9.09 -12.83
N GLU A 49 13.30 8.62 -12.38
CA GLU A 49 12.00 9.04 -12.91
C GLU A 49 11.56 10.39 -12.32
N LYS A 50 10.78 11.14 -13.10
CA LYS A 50 10.15 12.39 -12.64
C LYS A 50 8.86 12.06 -11.88
N VAL A 51 8.72 12.63 -10.69
CA VAL A 51 7.57 12.36 -9.81
C VAL A 51 6.92 13.66 -9.38
N ARG A 52 5.61 13.75 -9.55
CA ARG A 52 4.76 14.80 -8.99
C ARG A 52 3.78 14.17 -7.99
N ALA A 53 3.73 14.73 -6.79
CA ALA A 53 2.89 14.28 -5.69
C ALA A 53 1.69 15.21 -5.51
N LEU A 54 0.48 14.64 -5.43
CA LEU A 54 -0.69 15.37 -4.98
C LEU A 54 -0.76 15.33 -3.45
N VAL A 55 -0.81 16.49 -2.83
CA VAL A 55 -0.81 16.66 -1.38
C VAL A 55 -1.93 17.61 -0.94
N LEU A 56 -2.61 17.26 0.15
CA LEU A 56 -3.60 18.16 0.73
C LEU A 56 -2.94 19.46 1.25
N PRO A 57 -3.60 20.62 1.10
CA PRO A 57 -3.14 21.84 1.74
C PRO A 57 -2.99 21.64 3.26
N ASN A 58 -1.86 22.09 3.82
CA ASN A 58 -1.51 21.97 5.23
C ASN A 58 -1.28 20.55 5.75
N ASP A 59 -1.05 19.57 4.88
CA ASP A 59 -0.66 18.22 5.30
C ASP A 59 0.75 18.24 5.93
N LYS A 60 0.81 17.89 7.21
CA LYS A 60 2.06 17.86 7.96
C LYS A 60 3.01 16.73 7.52
N SER A 61 2.48 15.73 6.83
CA SER A 61 3.24 14.57 6.34
C SER A 61 4.07 14.89 5.09
N VAL A 62 3.91 16.06 4.48
CA VAL A 62 4.72 16.55 3.34
C VAL A 62 6.23 16.46 3.62
N LYS A 63 6.64 16.68 4.86
CA LYS A 63 8.06 16.61 5.28
C LYS A 63 8.70 15.22 5.07
N TYR A 64 7.90 14.17 4.90
CA TYR A 64 8.36 12.81 4.66
C TYR A 64 8.42 12.44 3.17
N ILE A 65 7.93 13.31 2.28
CA ILE A 65 8.08 13.14 0.84
C ILE A 65 9.54 13.45 0.47
N PRO A 66 10.21 12.63 -0.36
CA PRO A 66 11.56 12.91 -0.83
C PRO A 66 11.65 14.30 -1.50
N LYS A 67 12.76 15.02 -1.26
CA LYS A 67 12.92 16.43 -1.66
C LYS A 67 12.84 16.68 -3.17
N ASP A 68 13.20 15.68 -3.98
CA ASP A 68 13.21 15.79 -5.44
C ASP A 68 11.85 15.50 -6.08
N VAL A 69 10.83 15.24 -5.28
CA VAL A 69 9.44 15.10 -5.73
C VAL A 69 8.81 16.47 -5.88
N GLU A 70 8.23 16.75 -7.04
CA GLU A 70 7.44 17.95 -7.26
C GLU A 70 6.13 17.89 -6.48
N ILE A 71 5.86 18.88 -5.64
CA ILE A 71 4.65 18.95 -4.82
C ILE A 71 3.58 19.79 -5.52
N CYS A 72 2.41 19.20 -5.75
CA CYS A 72 1.22 19.88 -6.20
C CYS A 72 0.15 19.83 -5.10
N LEU A 73 -0.43 20.99 -4.74
CA LEU A 73 -1.47 21.05 -3.72
C LEU A 73 -2.84 20.82 -4.32
N GLY A 74 -3.64 19.94 -3.71
CA GLY A 74 -5.01 19.68 -4.16
C GLY A 74 -5.75 18.72 -3.24
N ASP A 75 -7.09 18.74 -3.34
CA ASP A 75 -7.99 17.85 -2.64
C ASP A 75 -8.67 16.92 -3.65
N LEU A 76 -8.58 15.62 -3.46
CA LEU A 76 -9.27 14.62 -4.30
C LEU A 76 -10.79 14.86 -4.38
N CYS A 77 -11.38 15.42 -3.34
CA CYS A 77 -12.80 15.71 -3.30
C CYS A 77 -13.20 16.97 -4.10
N ASP A 78 -12.23 17.81 -4.46
CA ASP A 78 -12.43 18.98 -5.32
C ASP A 78 -11.75 18.77 -6.67
N GLU A 79 -12.53 18.39 -7.68
CA GLU A 79 -12.03 18.13 -9.03
C GLU A 79 -11.26 19.31 -9.64
N LYS A 80 -11.65 20.55 -9.31
CA LYS A 80 -10.99 21.75 -9.85
C LYS A 80 -9.59 21.92 -9.31
N SER A 81 -9.34 21.53 -8.05
CA SER A 81 -8.02 21.59 -7.43
C SER A 81 -7.01 20.61 -8.05
N LEU A 82 -7.49 19.66 -8.86
CA LEU A 82 -6.63 18.67 -9.54
C LEU A 82 -6.06 19.17 -10.88
N CYS A 83 -6.45 20.35 -11.37
CA CYS A 83 -6.04 20.82 -12.70
C CYS A 83 -4.50 20.94 -12.80
N GLU A 84 -3.86 21.59 -11.84
CA GLU A 84 -2.40 21.76 -11.81
C GLU A 84 -1.65 20.42 -11.71
N PHE A 85 -2.22 19.45 -10.99
CA PHE A 85 -1.62 18.12 -10.86
C PHE A 85 -1.51 17.40 -12.20
N PHE A 86 -2.47 17.60 -13.11
CA PHE A 86 -2.49 17.01 -14.45
C PHE A 86 -1.90 17.91 -15.53
N ASP A 87 -1.57 19.18 -15.22
CA ASP A 87 -0.92 20.09 -16.17
C ASP A 87 0.56 19.74 -16.29
N ILE A 88 0.92 18.96 -17.31
CA ILE A 88 2.29 18.51 -17.56
C ILE A 88 2.90 19.26 -18.75
N PRO A 89 4.25 19.38 -18.81
CA PRO A 89 4.92 20.05 -19.92
C PRO A 89 4.56 19.43 -21.28
N GLU A 90 4.46 20.29 -22.30
CA GLU A 90 4.18 19.87 -23.68
C GLU A 90 5.20 18.83 -24.16
N GLY A 91 4.70 17.79 -24.83
CA GLY A 91 5.50 16.68 -25.35
C GLY A 91 5.88 15.63 -24.32
N MET A 92 5.48 15.78 -23.06
CA MET A 92 5.58 14.72 -22.04
C MET A 92 4.32 13.87 -21.99
N THR A 93 4.47 12.64 -21.49
CA THR A 93 3.35 11.77 -21.09
C THR A 93 3.29 11.63 -19.57
N SER A 94 2.16 11.19 -19.05
CA SER A 94 2.00 10.91 -17.64
C SER A 94 1.44 9.51 -17.37
N VAL A 95 1.72 9.01 -16.19
CA VAL A 95 1.05 7.84 -15.61
C VAL A 95 0.60 8.17 -14.20
N VAL A 96 -0.56 7.69 -13.81
CA VAL A 96 -1.12 7.94 -12.47
C VAL A 96 -0.98 6.69 -11.61
N ILE A 97 -0.37 6.83 -10.42
CA ILE A 97 -0.44 5.81 -9.36
C ILE A 97 -1.32 6.38 -8.24
N HIS A 98 -2.56 5.90 -8.19
CA HIS A 98 -3.56 6.43 -7.27
C HIS A 98 -3.58 5.62 -5.96
N CYS A 99 -2.76 6.05 -4.98
CA CYS A 99 -2.63 5.43 -3.66
C CYS A 99 -3.50 6.11 -2.58
N ALA A 100 -3.90 7.37 -2.82
CA ALA A 100 -4.63 8.15 -1.82
C ALA A 100 -5.91 7.45 -1.40
N SER A 101 -6.06 7.28 -0.10
CA SER A 101 -7.20 6.60 0.51
C SER A 101 -7.29 6.96 1.99
N MET A 102 -8.48 7.14 2.48
CA MET A 102 -8.73 7.14 3.92
C MET A 102 -8.87 5.69 4.38
N VAL A 103 -8.05 5.28 5.35
CA VAL A 103 -8.08 3.95 5.96
C VAL A 103 -8.73 4.04 7.34
N THR A 104 -9.55 3.08 7.69
CA THR A 104 -10.14 2.97 9.03
C THR A 104 -10.38 1.51 9.39
N VAL A 105 -10.21 1.19 10.66
CA VAL A 105 -10.61 -0.08 11.28
C VAL A 105 -12.02 0.01 11.90
N ASP A 106 -12.63 1.21 11.90
CA ASP A 106 -14.03 1.36 12.29
C ASP A 106 -14.93 0.79 11.18
N PRO A 107 -15.75 -0.24 11.48
CA PRO A 107 -16.63 -0.83 10.49
C PRO A 107 -17.82 0.05 10.11
N ALA A 108 -18.07 1.14 10.85
CA ALA A 108 -19.21 2.02 10.64
C ALA A 108 -19.08 2.84 9.36
N TYR A 109 -20.22 3.11 8.73
CA TYR A 109 -20.29 3.99 7.55
C TYR A 109 -19.79 5.40 7.88
N SER A 110 -19.02 5.97 6.97
CA SER A 110 -18.53 7.34 7.07
C SER A 110 -18.64 8.06 5.72
N GLU A 111 -19.38 9.18 5.71
CA GLU A 111 -19.50 10.02 4.51
C GLU A 111 -18.13 10.54 4.04
N LYS A 112 -17.28 10.94 4.98
CA LYS A 112 -15.92 11.40 4.68
C LYS A 112 -15.09 10.29 4.02
N LEU A 113 -15.17 9.05 4.53
CA LEU A 113 -14.51 7.89 3.95
C LEU A 113 -14.96 7.68 2.50
N MET A 114 -16.28 7.72 2.27
CA MET A 114 -16.86 7.55 0.94
C MET A 114 -16.50 8.70 0.01
N ALA A 115 -16.48 9.94 0.49
CA ALA A 115 -16.06 11.09 -0.30
C ALA A 115 -14.60 10.93 -0.78
N VAL A 116 -13.68 10.61 0.12
CA VAL A 116 -12.27 10.45 -0.25
C VAL A 116 -12.07 9.24 -1.16
N ASN A 117 -12.55 8.06 -0.76
CA ASN A 117 -12.21 6.81 -1.45
C ASN A 117 -13.01 6.60 -2.75
N VAL A 118 -14.25 7.09 -2.84
CA VAL A 118 -15.10 6.88 -4.02
C VAL A 118 -15.18 8.13 -4.89
N THR A 119 -15.56 9.29 -4.31
CA THR A 119 -15.66 10.53 -5.11
C THR A 119 -14.26 10.99 -5.55
N GLY A 120 -13.26 10.93 -4.66
CA GLY A 120 -11.87 11.23 -5.01
C GLY A 120 -11.35 10.36 -6.17
N THR A 121 -11.59 9.04 -6.12
CA THR A 121 -11.22 8.14 -7.23
C THR A 121 -11.97 8.48 -8.52
N ARG A 122 -13.26 8.86 -8.44
CA ARG A 122 -14.02 9.31 -9.63
C ARG A 122 -13.38 10.55 -10.26
N ASN A 123 -12.98 11.52 -9.45
CA ASN A 123 -12.34 12.74 -9.94
C ASN A 123 -11.02 12.44 -10.64
N ILE A 124 -10.21 11.53 -10.11
CA ILE A 124 -8.97 11.07 -10.78
C ILE A 124 -9.29 10.37 -12.11
N ILE A 125 -10.30 9.48 -12.15
CA ILE A 125 -10.75 8.84 -13.40
C ILE A 125 -11.16 9.89 -14.44
N THR A 126 -11.97 10.89 -14.03
CA THR A 126 -12.40 11.98 -14.91
C THR A 126 -11.19 12.73 -15.49
N LYS A 127 -10.20 13.04 -14.67
CA LYS A 127 -8.98 13.71 -15.14
C LYS A 127 -8.15 12.82 -16.08
N CYS A 128 -7.96 11.54 -15.76
CA CYS A 128 -7.25 10.63 -16.68
C CYS A 128 -7.93 10.53 -18.05
N LEU A 129 -9.25 10.54 -18.10
CA LEU A 129 -10.00 10.50 -19.36
C LEU A 129 -9.95 11.82 -20.13
N ALA A 130 -9.83 12.96 -19.44
CA ALA A 130 -9.75 14.29 -20.04
C ALA A 130 -8.35 14.63 -20.59
N HIS A 131 -7.31 13.91 -20.16
CA HIS A 131 -5.91 14.14 -20.50
C HIS A 131 -5.38 12.99 -21.39
N PRO A 132 -5.40 13.10 -22.73
CA PRO A 132 -4.96 12.01 -23.63
C PRO A 132 -3.48 11.63 -23.48
N GLU A 133 -2.65 12.52 -22.94
CA GLU A 133 -1.26 12.28 -22.57
C GLU A 133 -1.10 11.39 -21.34
N CYS A 134 -2.17 11.13 -20.59
CA CYS A 134 -2.20 10.14 -19.50
C CYS A 134 -2.26 8.73 -20.09
N GLU A 135 -1.10 8.06 -20.11
CA GLU A 135 -0.95 6.73 -20.71
C GLU A 135 -1.68 5.64 -19.93
N LYS A 136 -1.70 5.75 -18.61
CA LYS A 136 -2.28 4.72 -17.74
C LYS A 136 -2.50 5.19 -16.32
N MET A 137 -3.50 4.60 -15.67
CA MET A 137 -3.76 4.69 -14.23
C MET A 137 -3.55 3.33 -13.56
N VAL A 138 -2.75 3.27 -12.52
CA VAL A 138 -2.70 2.15 -11.57
C VAL A 138 -3.49 2.54 -10.33
N TYR A 139 -4.62 1.88 -10.12
CA TYR A 139 -5.44 2.11 -8.92
C TYR A 139 -5.03 1.17 -7.80
N VAL A 140 -4.61 1.72 -6.67
CA VAL A 140 -4.27 0.95 -5.48
C VAL A 140 -5.54 0.74 -4.64
N SER A 141 -6.09 -0.46 -4.75
CA SER A 141 -7.25 -0.91 -3.99
C SER A 141 -6.82 -1.56 -2.65
N SER A 142 -7.38 -2.70 -2.31
CA SER A 142 -7.07 -3.53 -1.15
C SER A 142 -7.59 -4.94 -1.37
N THR A 143 -6.97 -5.96 -0.80
CA THR A 143 -7.55 -7.32 -0.72
C THR A 143 -8.88 -7.33 0.01
N GLY A 144 -9.13 -6.37 0.92
CA GLY A 144 -10.42 -6.20 1.57
C GLY A 144 -11.58 -5.84 0.63
N ALA A 145 -11.29 -5.35 -0.59
CA ALA A 145 -12.30 -5.07 -1.60
C ALA A 145 -12.81 -6.34 -2.31
N ILE A 146 -12.07 -7.42 -2.25
CA ILE A 146 -12.41 -8.69 -2.90
C ILE A 146 -13.41 -9.45 -2.02
N PRO A 147 -14.50 -9.99 -2.59
CA PRO A 147 -15.46 -10.77 -1.84
C PRO A 147 -14.80 -11.93 -1.09
N GLU A 148 -15.17 -12.13 0.16
CA GLU A 148 -14.62 -13.18 1.01
C GLU A 148 -15.02 -14.58 0.54
N LEU A 149 -14.10 -15.51 0.71
CA LEU A 149 -14.32 -16.93 0.47
C LEU A 149 -14.12 -17.72 1.78
N PRO A 150 -14.74 -18.90 1.89
CA PRO A 150 -14.56 -19.78 3.05
C PRO A 150 -13.08 -20.12 3.29
N MET A 151 -12.72 -20.36 4.55
CA MET A 151 -11.40 -20.82 4.95
C MET A 151 -10.94 -22.03 4.11
N GLY A 152 -9.65 -22.05 3.75
CA GLY A 152 -9.06 -23.10 2.91
C GLY A 152 -9.32 -22.93 1.40
N THR A 153 -9.95 -21.83 0.98
CA THR A 153 -10.14 -21.49 -0.43
C THR A 153 -9.28 -20.26 -0.75
N LYS A 154 -8.30 -20.38 -1.65
CA LYS A 154 -7.47 -19.24 -2.05
C LYS A 154 -8.31 -18.18 -2.76
N ILE A 155 -8.26 -16.96 -2.23
CA ILE A 155 -8.93 -15.77 -2.80
C ILE A 155 -8.14 -15.30 -4.01
N LYS A 156 -8.84 -15.13 -5.13
CA LYS A 156 -8.29 -14.67 -6.41
C LYS A 156 -8.87 -13.32 -6.82
N GLU A 157 -8.27 -12.72 -7.83
CA GLU A 157 -8.79 -11.52 -8.46
C GLU A 157 -10.18 -11.76 -9.05
N VAL A 158 -11.03 -10.74 -8.95
CA VAL A 158 -12.39 -10.75 -9.45
C VAL A 158 -12.63 -9.57 -10.39
N SER A 159 -13.60 -9.72 -11.29
CA SER A 159 -14.09 -8.62 -12.14
C SER A 159 -15.32 -7.93 -11.56
N LYS A 160 -15.95 -8.52 -10.52
CA LYS A 160 -17.15 -8.01 -9.85
C LYS A 160 -16.93 -7.99 -8.34
N PHE A 161 -16.97 -6.80 -7.75
CA PHE A 161 -16.55 -6.55 -6.37
C PHE A 161 -17.67 -6.62 -5.32
N GLU A 162 -18.92 -6.63 -5.70
CA GLU A 162 -20.12 -6.77 -4.84
C GLU A 162 -20.14 -5.82 -3.61
N PRO A 163 -19.88 -4.51 -3.75
CA PRO A 163 -19.67 -3.58 -2.64
C PRO A 163 -20.89 -3.36 -1.74
N ASN A 164 -22.06 -3.78 -2.17
CA ASN A 164 -23.32 -3.61 -1.44
C ASN A 164 -23.73 -4.85 -0.66
N ASP A 165 -22.95 -5.93 -0.72
CA ASP A 165 -23.18 -7.14 0.05
C ASP A 165 -22.26 -7.16 1.29
N PRO A 166 -22.75 -6.76 2.47
CA PRO A 166 -21.94 -6.71 3.70
C PRO A 166 -21.54 -8.09 4.22
N THR A 167 -22.09 -9.17 3.69
CA THR A 167 -21.67 -10.53 4.05
C THR A 167 -20.46 -11.00 3.28
N LYS A 168 -20.18 -10.35 2.14
CA LYS A 168 -19.04 -10.65 1.27
C LYS A 168 -17.92 -9.62 1.37
N VAL A 169 -18.28 -8.34 1.56
CA VAL A 169 -17.32 -7.23 1.70
C VAL A 169 -17.60 -6.53 3.02
N VAL A 170 -16.81 -6.90 4.02
CA VAL A 170 -17.08 -6.55 5.42
C VAL A 170 -16.36 -5.25 5.82
N GLY A 171 -17.13 -4.31 6.38
CA GLY A 171 -16.64 -3.02 6.89
C GLY A 171 -16.64 -1.90 5.85
N ALA A 172 -16.83 -0.68 6.34
CA ALA A 172 -17.00 0.52 5.50
C ALA A 172 -15.80 0.79 4.59
N TYR A 173 -14.57 0.58 5.09
CA TYR A 173 -13.36 0.72 4.28
C TYR A 173 -13.35 -0.25 3.10
N SER A 174 -13.54 -1.53 3.35
CA SER A 174 -13.58 -2.57 2.31
C SER A 174 -14.66 -2.28 1.27
N GLN A 175 -15.86 -1.89 1.70
CA GLN A 175 -16.95 -1.51 0.82
C GLN A 175 -16.62 -0.27 -0.03
N SER A 176 -15.93 0.73 0.56
CA SER A 176 -15.49 1.92 -0.19
C SER A 176 -14.48 1.55 -1.28
N LYS A 177 -13.53 0.68 -0.96
CA LYS A 177 -12.52 0.18 -1.91
C LYS A 177 -13.15 -0.69 -3.01
N ALA A 178 -14.11 -1.53 -2.65
CA ALA A 178 -14.86 -2.35 -3.61
C ALA A 178 -15.69 -1.47 -4.57
N LYS A 179 -16.36 -0.42 -4.07
CA LYS A 179 -17.09 0.54 -4.93
C LYS A 179 -16.16 1.27 -5.89
N ALA A 180 -15.01 1.74 -5.40
CA ALA A 180 -14.02 2.41 -6.23
C ALA A 180 -13.41 1.45 -7.26
N SER A 181 -13.09 0.20 -6.88
CA SER A 181 -12.60 -0.81 -7.80
C SER A 181 -13.60 -1.13 -8.91
N GLN A 182 -14.88 -1.31 -8.55
CA GLN A 182 -15.93 -1.54 -9.55
C GLN A 182 -16.03 -0.35 -10.51
N MET A 183 -15.99 0.88 -9.99
CA MET A 183 -16.05 2.09 -10.82
C MET A 183 -14.85 2.20 -11.78
N VAL A 184 -13.64 1.83 -11.35
CA VAL A 184 -12.45 1.78 -12.23
C VAL A 184 -12.68 0.76 -13.36
N MET A 185 -13.12 -0.46 -13.04
CA MET A 185 -13.39 -1.51 -14.05
C MET A 185 -14.50 -1.09 -15.02
N ASP A 186 -15.58 -0.51 -14.50
CA ASP A 186 -16.68 -0.02 -15.35
C ASP A 186 -16.19 1.11 -16.28
N SER A 187 -15.32 2.01 -15.79
CA SER A 187 -14.73 3.08 -16.60
C SER A 187 -13.81 2.54 -17.70
N VAL A 188 -13.05 1.47 -17.42
CA VAL A 188 -12.27 0.77 -18.46
C VAL A 188 -13.19 0.23 -19.55
N ASN A 189 -14.23 -0.49 -19.16
CA ASN A 189 -15.11 -1.20 -20.10
C ASN A 189 -16.00 -0.25 -20.91
N VAL A 190 -16.48 0.85 -20.33
CA VAL A 190 -17.49 1.73 -20.91
C VAL A 190 -16.90 3.00 -21.49
N MET A 191 -15.89 3.57 -20.82
CA MET A 191 -15.33 4.88 -21.16
C MET A 191 -13.95 4.80 -21.81
N GLY A 192 -13.34 3.61 -21.88
CA GLY A 192 -12.01 3.41 -22.45
C GLY A 192 -10.86 3.89 -21.56
N LEU A 193 -11.10 4.00 -20.24
CA LEU A 193 -10.03 4.31 -19.28
C LEU A 193 -8.90 3.29 -19.39
N LYS A 194 -7.68 3.76 -19.57
CA LYS A 194 -6.50 2.88 -19.56
C LYS A 194 -6.06 2.66 -18.11
N ALA A 195 -6.60 1.66 -17.44
CA ALA A 195 -6.27 1.39 -16.03
C ALA A 195 -6.12 -0.09 -15.73
N CYS A 196 -5.35 -0.39 -14.68
CA CYS A 196 -5.35 -1.67 -13.98
C CYS A 196 -5.47 -1.44 -12.46
N ILE A 197 -5.82 -2.48 -11.74
CA ILE A 197 -5.99 -2.43 -10.27
C ILE A 197 -4.92 -3.27 -9.62
N VAL A 198 -4.34 -2.80 -8.51
CA VAL A 198 -3.56 -3.63 -7.59
C VAL A 198 -4.29 -3.74 -6.25
N HIS A 199 -4.29 -4.92 -5.67
CA HIS A 199 -4.91 -5.24 -4.38
C HIS A 199 -3.84 -5.61 -3.36
N PRO A 200 -3.23 -4.64 -2.67
CA PRO A 200 -2.35 -4.95 -1.55
C PRO A 200 -3.08 -5.67 -0.43
N SER A 201 -2.41 -6.62 0.22
CA SER A 201 -2.80 -7.11 1.55
C SER A 201 -2.40 -6.10 2.64
N GLY A 202 -2.31 -6.49 3.89
CA GLY A 202 -1.81 -5.61 4.95
C GLY A 202 -0.37 -5.18 4.68
N ILE A 203 0.00 -3.99 5.14
CA ILE A 203 1.32 -3.40 4.88
C ILE A 203 2.16 -3.41 6.14
N LEU A 204 3.43 -3.81 5.99
CA LEU A 204 4.45 -3.85 7.04
C LEU A 204 5.75 -3.32 6.45
N GLY A 205 6.67 -2.78 7.26
CA GLY A 205 8.00 -2.37 6.85
C GLY A 205 8.35 -0.93 7.19
N PRO A 206 9.57 -0.49 6.92
CA PRO A 206 10.08 0.81 7.34
C PRO A 206 9.39 1.99 6.63
N ASN A 207 9.51 3.17 7.24
CA ASN A 207 8.97 4.46 6.76
C ASN A 207 7.45 4.65 6.94
N ASP A 208 6.83 3.96 7.89
CA ASP A 208 5.44 4.28 8.28
C ASP A 208 5.41 5.45 9.29
N HIS A 209 5.69 6.65 8.80
CA HIS A 209 5.72 7.85 9.63
C HIS A 209 4.35 8.26 10.23
N ALA A 210 3.28 7.68 9.73
CA ALA A 210 1.94 7.87 10.29
C ALA A 210 1.66 6.92 11.46
N VAL A 211 2.50 5.91 11.67
CA VAL A 211 2.34 4.85 12.67
C VAL A 211 0.94 4.25 12.58
N GLY A 212 0.67 3.57 11.45
CA GLY A 212 -0.61 2.91 11.21
C GLY A 212 -0.85 1.72 12.16
N GLU A 213 -2.03 1.12 12.08
CA GLU A 213 -2.49 0.08 13.02
C GLU A 213 -1.53 -1.12 13.11
N THR A 214 -0.92 -1.53 11.99
CA THR A 214 0.03 -2.65 11.98
C THR A 214 1.30 -2.28 12.75
N THR A 215 1.89 -1.14 12.42
CA THR A 215 3.10 -0.61 13.07
C THR A 215 2.86 -0.37 14.56
N HIS A 216 1.69 0.19 14.92
CA HIS A 216 1.29 0.39 16.31
C HIS A 216 1.21 -0.94 17.07
N THR A 217 0.62 -1.97 16.46
CA THR A 217 0.55 -3.32 17.05
C THR A 217 1.95 -3.90 17.30
N LEU A 218 2.91 -3.71 16.39
CA LEU A 218 4.29 -4.14 16.61
C LEU A 218 4.93 -3.40 17.78
N ILE A 219 4.74 -2.08 17.86
CA ILE A 219 5.24 -1.26 18.98
C ILE A 219 4.68 -1.76 20.31
N ASP A 220 3.37 -2.02 20.39
CA ASP A 220 2.73 -2.54 21.60
C ASP A 220 3.29 -3.90 22.04
N ILE A 221 3.54 -4.80 21.06
CA ILE A 221 4.16 -6.10 21.33
C ILE A 221 5.59 -5.90 21.87
N ILE A 222 6.38 -5.05 21.20
CA ILE A 222 7.78 -4.80 21.59
C ILE A 222 7.87 -4.17 22.99
N LYS A 223 6.98 -3.22 23.32
CA LYS A 223 6.92 -2.57 24.62
C LYS A 223 6.28 -3.44 25.72
N GLY A 224 5.73 -4.59 25.35
CA GLY A 224 5.05 -5.50 26.31
C GLY A 224 3.66 -5.00 26.73
N GLU A 225 3.06 -4.09 25.98
CA GLU A 225 1.72 -3.54 26.22
C GLU A 225 0.62 -4.50 25.76
N MET A 226 0.99 -5.54 25.01
CA MET A 226 0.11 -6.67 24.62
C MET A 226 0.50 -7.94 25.39
N PRO A 227 0.03 -8.15 26.64
CA PRO A 227 0.41 -9.31 27.45
C PRO A 227 -0.26 -10.63 27.02
N ILE A 228 -1.34 -10.54 26.26
CA ILE A 228 -2.15 -11.69 25.79
C ILE A 228 -2.41 -11.48 24.29
N GLY A 229 -2.07 -12.49 23.50
CA GLY A 229 -2.37 -12.50 22.06
C GLY A 229 -3.74 -13.14 21.75
N MET A 230 -4.04 -13.22 20.47
CA MET A 230 -5.21 -13.94 19.92
C MET A 230 -4.75 -14.94 18.88
N GLN A 231 -5.48 -16.05 18.76
CA GLN A 231 -5.31 -16.96 17.63
C GLN A 231 -5.75 -16.25 16.35
N GLY A 232 -5.19 -16.64 15.21
CA GLY A 232 -5.52 -16.10 13.90
C GLY A 232 -4.29 -15.69 13.13
N SER A 233 -4.52 -15.21 11.92
CA SER A 233 -3.45 -14.88 10.99
C SER A 233 -3.70 -13.54 10.31
N PHE A 234 -2.62 -12.98 9.77
CA PHE A 234 -2.62 -11.86 8.84
C PHE A 234 -2.06 -12.29 7.50
N ASN A 235 -2.27 -11.47 6.50
CA ASN A 235 -1.46 -11.48 5.29
C ASN A 235 -0.86 -10.09 5.17
N LEU A 236 0.47 -9.99 5.30
CA LEU A 236 1.20 -8.73 5.33
C LEU A 236 2.31 -8.76 4.28
N CYS A 237 2.47 -7.65 3.57
CA CYS A 237 3.52 -7.46 2.59
C CYS A 237 4.47 -6.37 3.03
N ASP A 238 5.74 -6.53 2.68
CA ASP A 238 6.71 -5.45 2.80
C ASP A 238 6.30 -4.28 1.89
N VAL A 239 6.28 -3.09 2.44
CA VAL A 239 5.92 -1.86 1.73
C VAL A 239 6.79 -1.63 0.49
N ARG A 240 8.05 -2.03 0.53
CA ARG A 240 9.01 -1.90 -0.57
C ARG A 240 8.66 -2.83 -1.74
N ASP A 241 8.20 -4.05 -1.43
CA ASP A 241 7.75 -5.02 -2.43
C ASP A 241 6.42 -4.57 -3.05
N LEU A 242 5.51 -4.04 -2.24
CA LEU A 242 4.27 -3.43 -2.71
C LEU A 242 4.54 -2.24 -3.63
N ALA A 243 5.47 -1.35 -3.25
CA ALA A 243 5.87 -0.21 -4.08
C ALA A 243 6.42 -0.67 -5.43
N ALA A 244 7.33 -1.67 -5.42
CA ALA A 244 7.87 -2.26 -6.64
C ALA A 244 6.77 -2.89 -7.52
N GLY A 245 5.82 -3.59 -6.91
CA GLY A 245 4.65 -4.17 -7.60
C GLY A 245 3.74 -3.11 -8.23
N CYS A 246 3.45 -2.02 -7.51
CA CYS A 246 2.68 -0.89 -8.05
C CYS A 246 3.37 -0.22 -9.24
N ILE A 247 4.68 -0.02 -9.15
CA ILE A 247 5.49 0.55 -10.23
C ILE A 247 5.53 -0.41 -11.43
N ALA A 248 5.74 -1.70 -11.21
CA ALA A 248 5.74 -2.70 -12.27
C ALA A 248 4.38 -2.78 -13.00
N ALA A 249 3.28 -2.55 -12.28
CA ALA A 249 1.94 -2.54 -12.86
C ALA A 249 1.73 -1.39 -13.87
N VAL A 250 2.53 -0.32 -13.82
CA VAL A 250 2.49 0.76 -14.82
C VAL A 250 2.79 0.20 -16.22
N ASP A 251 3.89 -0.52 -16.36
CA ASP A 251 4.36 -0.99 -17.67
C ASP A 251 3.82 -2.37 -18.03
N LYS A 252 3.75 -3.29 -17.05
CA LYS A 252 3.42 -4.69 -17.27
C LYS A 252 1.96 -5.04 -17.01
N GLY A 253 1.26 -4.30 -16.14
CA GLY A 253 -0.13 -4.58 -15.81
C GLY A 253 -1.03 -4.40 -17.05
N ARG A 254 -1.87 -5.37 -17.37
CA ARG A 254 -2.81 -5.29 -18.49
C ARG A 254 -3.99 -4.38 -18.16
N ILE A 255 -4.46 -3.62 -19.14
CA ILE A 255 -5.64 -2.76 -19.00
C ILE A 255 -6.87 -3.63 -18.70
N GLY A 256 -7.67 -3.22 -17.72
CA GLY A 256 -8.86 -3.95 -17.30
C GLY A 256 -8.58 -5.16 -16.39
N GLU A 257 -7.32 -5.37 -15.99
CA GLU A 257 -6.95 -6.46 -15.10
C GLU A 257 -6.70 -5.99 -13.67
N ALA A 258 -6.86 -6.91 -12.74
CA ALA A 258 -6.52 -6.73 -11.33
C ALA A 258 -5.38 -7.68 -10.95
N TYR A 259 -4.58 -7.28 -9.95
CA TYR A 259 -3.43 -8.03 -9.45
C TYR A 259 -3.42 -8.01 -7.93
N ILE A 260 -3.45 -9.17 -7.29
CA ILE A 260 -3.26 -9.29 -5.85
C ILE A 260 -1.77 -9.19 -5.54
N LEU A 261 -1.41 -8.24 -4.68
CA LEU A 261 -0.06 -8.09 -4.13
C LEU A 261 -0.10 -8.54 -2.67
N ALA A 262 0.13 -9.83 -2.46
CA ALA A 262 0.03 -10.50 -1.17
C ALA A 262 1.31 -11.29 -0.86
N ASN A 263 1.39 -11.83 0.34
CA ASN A 263 2.43 -12.74 0.81
C ASN A 263 1.76 -14.02 1.34
N GLU A 264 2.52 -14.94 1.91
CA GLU A 264 1.94 -16.05 2.64
C GLU A 264 1.32 -15.57 3.96
N PRO A 265 0.24 -16.20 4.45
CA PRO A 265 -0.32 -15.87 5.77
C PRO A 265 0.70 -16.10 6.89
N VAL A 266 0.68 -15.23 7.90
CA VAL A 266 1.48 -15.35 9.12
C VAL A 266 0.56 -15.26 10.33
N THR A 267 0.74 -16.15 11.31
CA THR A 267 -0.04 -16.07 12.55
C THR A 267 0.49 -14.97 13.47
N LEU A 268 -0.38 -14.41 14.30
CA LEU A 268 0.04 -13.47 15.34
C LEU A 268 1.12 -14.07 16.26
N LYS A 269 1.03 -15.39 16.53
CA LYS A 269 2.02 -16.10 17.33
C LYS A 269 3.40 -16.11 16.66
N GLU A 270 3.48 -16.46 15.38
CA GLU A 270 4.74 -16.44 14.61
C GLU A 270 5.33 -15.03 14.54
N MET A 271 4.49 -14.00 14.35
CA MET A 271 4.96 -12.59 14.40
C MET A 271 5.57 -12.24 15.76
N CYS A 272 4.92 -12.59 16.87
CA CYS A 272 5.44 -12.35 18.22
C CYS A 272 6.73 -13.12 18.48
N GLU A 273 6.87 -14.33 17.94
CA GLU A 273 8.09 -15.13 18.05
C GLU A 273 9.24 -14.48 17.26
N MET A 274 9.01 -14.02 16.03
CA MET A 274 10.01 -13.29 15.24
C MET A 274 10.43 -11.96 15.89
N LEU A 275 9.49 -11.20 16.43
CA LEU A 275 9.80 -9.97 17.18
C LEU A 275 10.63 -10.24 18.44
N HIS A 276 10.31 -11.34 19.16
CA HIS A 276 11.13 -11.73 20.30
C HIS A 276 12.56 -12.12 19.88
N GLU A 277 12.71 -12.87 18.79
CA GLU A 277 14.03 -13.24 18.25
C GLU A 277 14.82 -12.00 17.85
N GLU A 278 14.18 -10.98 17.26
CA GLU A 278 14.82 -9.77 16.75
C GLU A 278 15.25 -8.78 17.85
N CYS A 279 14.36 -8.47 18.79
CA CYS A 279 14.60 -7.40 19.76
C CYS A 279 14.54 -7.84 21.22
N ASN A 280 14.46 -9.15 21.50
CA ASN A 280 14.38 -9.74 22.86
C ASN A 280 13.23 -9.15 23.69
N CYS A 281 12.12 -8.76 23.05
CA CYS A 281 10.93 -8.28 23.73
C CYS A 281 10.24 -9.41 24.53
N GLN A 282 9.29 -9.07 25.42
CA GLN A 282 8.61 -10.05 26.25
C GLN A 282 7.79 -11.05 25.40
N LYS A 283 7.97 -12.36 25.65
CA LYS A 283 7.17 -13.40 25.00
C LYS A 283 5.72 -13.38 25.47
N ILE A 284 4.81 -13.37 24.50
CA ILE A 284 3.39 -13.64 24.78
C ILE A 284 3.21 -15.13 25.01
N LYS A 285 2.69 -15.51 26.19
CA LYS A 285 2.55 -16.90 26.61
C LYS A 285 1.17 -17.50 26.31
N PHE A 286 0.16 -16.64 26.19
CA PHE A 286 -1.22 -17.07 26.02
C PHE A 286 -1.84 -16.42 24.80
N TYR A 287 -2.51 -17.23 23.97
CA TYR A 287 -3.23 -16.80 22.80
C TYR A 287 -4.69 -17.23 22.94
N LEU A 288 -5.58 -16.26 23.04
CA LEU A 288 -7.00 -16.50 23.19
C LEU A 288 -7.57 -17.18 21.94
N PRO A 289 -8.37 -18.23 22.09
CA PRO A 289 -9.19 -18.75 21.00
C PRO A 289 -10.15 -17.68 20.48
N LEU A 290 -10.33 -17.61 19.14
CA LEU A 290 -11.13 -16.56 18.49
C LEU A 290 -12.54 -16.40 19.06
N GLY A 291 -13.24 -17.51 19.38
CA GLY A 291 -14.58 -17.43 19.97
C GLY A 291 -14.61 -16.82 21.37
N LEU A 292 -13.52 -16.95 22.14
CA LEU A 292 -13.39 -16.28 23.45
C LEU A 292 -13.02 -14.82 23.28
N ALA A 293 -12.11 -14.53 22.35
CA ALA A 293 -11.71 -13.17 22.01
C ALA A 293 -12.91 -12.32 21.55
N ASP A 294 -13.78 -12.86 20.70
CA ASP A 294 -15.01 -12.18 20.26
C ASP A 294 -15.94 -11.81 21.42
N LYS A 295 -16.17 -12.74 22.37
CA LYS A 295 -16.99 -12.45 23.56
C LYS A 295 -16.39 -11.35 24.42
N ILE A 296 -15.07 -11.36 24.60
CA ILE A 296 -14.35 -10.33 25.36
C ILE A 296 -14.46 -9.00 24.64
N ALA A 297 -14.20 -8.96 23.31
CA ALA A 297 -14.29 -7.77 22.50
C ALA A 297 -15.66 -7.09 22.60
N ARG A 298 -16.75 -7.84 22.44
CA ARG A 298 -18.13 -7.34 22.62
C ARG A 298 -18.35 -6.70 24.00
N THR A 299 -17.73 -7.25 25.04
CA THR A 299 -17.86 -6.71 26.40
C THR A 299 -17.05 -5.42 26.55
N LEU A 300 -15.85 -5.36 25.97
CA LEU A 300 -14.99 -4.17 25.98
C LEU A 300 -15.61 -3.03 25.18
N GLU A 301 -16.15 -3.30 23.97
CA GLU A 301 -16.86 -2.31 23.15
C GLU A 301 -18.02 -1.66 23.93
N LYS A 302 -18.88 -2.47 24.57
CA LYS A 302 -20.00 -1.94 25.38
C LYS A 302 -19.54 -1.11 26.58
N LYS A 303 -18.39 -1.44 27.18
CA LYS A 303 -17.84 -0.66 28.29
C LYS A 303 -17.23 0.66 27.81
N ALA A 304 -16.50 0.62 26.70
CA ALA A 304 -15.86 1.77 26.08
C ALA A 304 -16.91 2.79 25.58
N GLU A 305 -17.99 2.30 24.96
CA GLU A 305 -19.14 3.12 24.53
C GLU A 305 -19.74 3.91 25.69
N LYS A 306 -19.96 3.24 26.84
CA LYS A 306 -20.51 3.89 28.05
C LYS A 306 -19.59 4.95 28.65
N LYS A 307 -18.27 4.85 28.41
CA LYS A 307 -17.26 5.78 28.93
C LYS A 307 -16.85 6.82 27.89
N GLY A 308 -17.23 6.69 26.62
CA GLY A 308 -16.75 7.52 25.52
C GLY A 308 -15.25 7.29 25.20
N GLU A 309 -14.73 6.11 25.50
CA GLU A 309 -13.34 5.71 25.28
C GLU A 309 -13.23 4.75 24.08
N LYS A 310 -12.03 4.62 23.52
CA LYS A 310 -11.76 3.58 22.52
C LYS A 310 -11.55 2.21 23.22
N PRO A 311 -12.14 1.13 22.73
CA PRO A 311 -11.91 -0.21 23.30
C PRO A 311 -10.50 -0.71 22.92
N MET A 312 -9.83 -1.41 23.83
CA MET A 312 -8.53 -2.07 23.59
C MET A 312 -8.63 -3.19 22.53
N MET A 313 -9.80 -3.78 22.35
CA MET A 313 -10.04 -4.85 21.39
C MET A 313 -11.46 -4.67 20.85
N THR A 314 -11.62 -4.77 19.53
CA THR A 314 -12.90 -4.69 18.84
C THR A 314 -13.29 -6.03 18.23
N THR A 315 -14.58 -6.25 18.04
CA THR A 315 -15.07 -7.41 17.27
C THR A 315 -14.52 -7.41 15.85
N PHE A 316 -14.26 -6.22 15.29
CA PHE A 316 -13.68 -6.08 13.97
C PHE A 316 -12.20 -6.47 13.94
N SER A 317 -11.42 -6.17 14.98
CA SER A 317 -10.02 -6.64 15.06
C SER A 317 -9.93 -8.17 15.17
N VAL A 318 -10.85 -8.79 15.96
CA VAL A 318 -10.96 -10.25 16.03
C VAL A 318 -11.35 -10.84 14.68
N TYR A 319 -12.31 -10.22 13.99
CA TYR A 319 -12.73 -10.64 12.64
C TYR A 319 -11.56 -10.60 11.65
N ASN A 320 -10.73 -9.56 11.65
CA ASN A 320 -9.58 -9.45 10.74
C ASN A 320 -8.54 -10.56 10.94
N LEU A 321 -8.39 -11.06 12.16
CA LEU A 321 -7.53 -12.23 12.47
C LEU A 321 -8.19 -13.57 12.10
N ALA A 322 -9.53 -13.61 12.16
CA ALA A 322 -10.32 -14.84 11.97
C ALA A 322 -10.68 -15.09 10.49
N ARG A 323 -10.68 -14.04 9.65
CA ARG A 323 -11.08 -14.14 8.25
C ARG A 323 -10.08 -14.96 7.43
N ASN A 324 -10.51 -15.38 6.25
CA ASN A 324 -9.62 -16.03 5.29
C ASN A 324 -8.57 -15.02 4.77
N ASN A 325 -7.31 -15.27 5.05
CA ASN A 325 -6.16 -14.46 4.64
C ASN A 325 -5.28 -15.18 3.60
N GLU A 326 -5.80 -16.22 2.94
CA GLU A 326 -5.10 -16.95 1.89
C GLU A 326 -5.41 -16.33 0.52
N PHE A 327 -4.45 -15.61 -0.06
CA PHE A 327 -4.56 -14.97 -1.36
C PHE A 327 -3.71 -15.67 -2.40
N ASP A 328 -4.25 -15.81 -3.63
CA ASP A 328 -3.48 -16.27 -4.78
C ASP A 328 -2.89 -15.03 -5.50
N TYR A 329 -1.58 -14.87 -5.40
CA TYR A 329 -0.85 -13.78 -6.06
C TYR A 329 0.07 -14.28 -7.18
N SER A 330 -0.18 -15.50 -7.69
CA SER A 330 0.58 -16.10 -8.80
C SER A 330 0.56 -15.24 -10.06
N LYS A 331 -0.58 -14.63 -10.38
CA LYS A 331 -0.75 -13.72 -11.51
C LYS A 331 0.19 -12.50 -11.41
N ALA A 332 0.30 -11.90 -10.24
CA ALA A 332 1.24 -10.79 -10.02
C ALA A 332 2.71 -11.25 -10.15
N LYS A 333 3.05 -12.44 -9.68
CA LYS A 333 4.39 -13.03 -9.89
C LYS A 333 4.70 -13.23 -11.36
N GLU A 334 3.78 -13.81 -12.11
CA GLU A 334 3.98 -14.18 -13.52
C GLU A 334 3.99 -12.95 -14.44
N GLU A 335 3.02 -12.04 -14.28
CA GLU A 335 2.84 -10.93 -15.21
C GLU A 335 3.62 -9.67 -14.81
N LEU A 336 3.71 -9.35 -13.51
CA LEU A 336 4.41 -8.15 -13.03
C LEU A 336 5.86 -8.43 -12.62
N GLY A 337 6.22 -9.70 -12.35
CA GLY A 337 7.47 -10.07 -11.72
C GLY A 337 7.49 -9.72 -10.22
N TYR A 338 6.31 -9.71 -9.58
CA TYR A 338 6.17 -9.42 -8.17
C TYR A 338 6.88 -10.46 -7.31
N THR A 339 7.65 -10.01 -6.33
CA THR A 339 8.36 -10.85 -5.36
C THR A 339 8.09 -10.35 -3.95
N THR A 340 8.26 -11.23 -2.97
CA THR A 340 8.06 -10.89 -1.57
C THR A 340 9.29 -11.22 -0.75
N ARG A 341 9.67 -10.31 0.16
CA ARG A 341 10.65 -10.56 1.21
C ARG A 341 10.12 -11.54 2.24
N SER A 342 11.04 -12.14 2.99
CA SER A 342 10.65 -12.93 4.16
C SER A 342 10.15 -12.02 5.28
N TYR A 343 9.23 -12.51 6.11
CA TYR A 343 8.78 -11.77 7.29
C TYR A 343 9.93 -11.41 8.25
N LYS A 344 10.94 -12.28 8.37
CA LYS A 344 12.12 -12.00 9.23
C LYS A 344 12.90 -10.78 8.74
N GLU A 345 13.11 -10.66 7.42
CA GLU A 345 13.79 -9.50 6.83
C GLU A 345 12.96 -8.23 7.02
N THR A 346 11.65 -8.28 6.73
CA THR A 346 10.77 -7.12 6.92
C THR A 346 10.70 -6.67 8.38
N ILE A 347 10.60 -7.61 9.32
CA ILE A 347 10.56 -7.32 10.77
C ILE A 347 11.89 -6.73 11.23
N HIS A 348 13.02 -7.28 10.77
CA HIS A 348 14.34 -6.73 11.08
C HIS A 348 14.44 -5.26 10.67
N ASP A 349 14.13 -4.96 9.41
CA ASP A 349 14.22 -3.60 8.88
C ASP A 349 13.21 -2.63 9.53
N GLU A 350 12.01 -3.12 9.86
CA GLU A 350 11.01 -2.35 10.61
C GLU A 350 11.50 -2.02 12.01
N VAL A 351 12.02 -2.99 12.75
CA VAL A 351 12.56 -2.78 14.11
C VAL A 351 13.73 -1.80 14.10
N GLU A 352 14.64 -1.92 13.14
CA GLU A 352 15.76 -0.98 13.01
C GLU A 352 15.26 0.44 12.70
N TRP A 353 14.27 0.58 11.83
CA TRP A 353 13.65 1.87 11.54
C TRP A 353 12.94 2.46 12.77
N LEU A 354 12.17 1.65 13.52
CA LEU A 354 11.50 2.08 14.75
C LEU A 354 12.49 2.60 15.80
N LYS A 355 13.66 1.95 15.94
CA LYS A 355 14.76 2.41 16.82
C LYS A 355 15.33 3.76 16.35
N GLN A 356 15.56 3.92 15.03
CA GLN A 356 16.09 5.16 14.45
C GLN A 356 15.15 6.35 14.66
N GLU A 357 13.83 6.12 14.56
CA GLU A 357 12.80 7.13 14.80
C GLU A 357 12.52 7.36 16.30
N GLY A 358 13.13 6.57 17.21
CA GLY A 358 12.93 6.68 18.66
C GLY A 358 11.51 6.26 19.11
N LEU A 359 10.86 5.35 18.34
CA LEU A 359 9.52 4.86 18.64
C LEU A 359 9.52 3.67 19.58
N ILE A 360 10.66 2.96 19.67
CA ILE A 360 10.89 1.84 20.59
C ILE A 360 12.24 1.97 21.27
#